data_86b318de1f55a96d9d771cdf4114b7c6
#
_entry.id   86b318de1f55a96d9d771cdf4114b7c6
#
_cell.length_a   1.000
_cell.length_b   1.000
_cell.length_c   1.000
_cell.angle_alpha   90.00
_cell.angle_beta   90.00
_cell.angle_gamma   90.00
#
_symmetry.space_group_name_H-M   'P 1'
#
loop_
_entity.id
_entity.type
_entity.pdbx_description
1 polymer ?
#
loop_
_entity_poly.entity_id
_entity_poly.type
_entity_poly.pdbx_seq_one_letter_code
_entity_poly.pdbx_strand_id
1 'polypeptide(L)'
;MAAPAGAHVSGAPADLSDDAVRSMRDEAVSWAAQHGLLVGLESDESGRAMCASFTHAPMSLLPTPFPRDVFELALRVSPSFAALSDAVSRDDEFLRTTLAGVVKTDDFTRRIWDIYERCGGQEGRHPMELGILRSDYMLDEPSGLPLQVEVNTVSTSFMALSTKVGEMHRHTISHAGLVRHYADADEDEDEDEDLEKDEDANLDDEAKLQRVLPLNRALECAADTLAAGWRAMNDDDAKILFVVQPNERNVFDQRIIAQRLWTKHGIASIRATLREIDANAAVDQTTKRLTYGASDGRRDAISVVYYRAGYAPTDYPGEEEWRARELLEKSSAVKSPSAAMHLAGCKKIQQALAQPGVLERFVDDVGECAEMRKVFAGLYAMDGEEAMEAVKLGLENPGAYVLKPQREGGGNNLYGDELVDALKTYDPAALPGEPGDLSAYILMQRIFPPSHSTLCLRGGELVRLETLSELGVYGGYLRVGDAVVMNEVGGHLLRTKAATSDEGGVAAGYAVLDSPLLY
;
A
#
# COMPACT_ATOMS: atom_id res chain seq x y z
N MET A 1 -34.03 3.52 1.71
CA MET A 1 -34.36 2.50 2.75
C MET A 1 -33.22 2.61 3.74
N ALA A 2 -33.52 2.85 5.03
CA ALA A 2 -32.49 2.87 6.05
C ALA A 2 -31.90 1.46 6.14
N ALA A 3 -30.57 1.36 6.13
CA ALA A 3 -29.87 0.12 6.42
C ALA A 3 -30.30 -0.37 7.83
N PRO A 4 -30.44 -1.68 8.04
CA PRO A 4 -30.69 -2.20 9.37
C PRO A 4 -29.52 -1.78 10.28
N ALA A 5 -29.84 -1.37 11.51
CA ALA A 5 -28.85 -1.09 12.53
C ALA A 5 -28.11 -2.42 12.80
N GLY A 6 -26.93 -2.58 12.19
CA GLY A 6 -26.08 -3.75 12.39
C GLY A 6 -25.79 -3.91 13.87
N ALA A 7 -25.84 -5.13 14.34
CA ALA A 7 -25.40 -5.49 15.68
C ALA A 7 -23.97 -4.96 15.85
N HIS A 8 -23.70 -4.24 16.94
CA HIS A 8 -22.38 -3.72 17.27
C HIS A 8 -21.44 -4.91 17.58
N VAL A 9 -20.81 -5.46 16.55
CA VAL A 9 -19.72 -6.42 16.75
C VAL A 9 -18.57 -5.66 17.44
N SER A 10 -18.31 -5.97 18.68
CA SER A 10 -17.22 -5.35 19.45
C SER A 10 -15.92 -6.09 19.15
N GLY A 11 -14.88 -5.38 18.73
CA GLY A 11 -13.54 -5.96 18.58
C GLY A 11 -12.92 -6.49 19.88
N ALA A 12 -13.42 -6.05 21.03
CA ALA A 12 -13.03 -6.55 22.35
C ALA A 12 -14.28 -6.97 23.15
N PRO A 13 -14.29 -8.14 23.82
CA PRO A 13 -15.35 -8.50 24.74
C PRO A 13 -15.57 -7.42 25.80
N ALA A 14 -16.83 -7.08 26.05
CA ALA A 14 -17.21 -6.00 26.98
C ALA A 14 -16.80 -6.28 28.44
N ASP A 15 -16.61 -7.56 28.78
CA ASP A 15 -16.36 -8.08 30.13
C ASP A 15 -14.90 -8.45 30.42
N LEU A 16 -13.96 -8.11 29.49
CA LEU A 16 -12.54 -8.33 29.74
C LEU A 16 -12.05 -7.52 30.94
N SER A 17 -11.55 -8.23 31.95
CA SER A 17 -10.93 -7.59 33.11
C SER A 17 -9.61 -6.91 32.75
N ASP A 18 -9.23 -5.87 33.49
CA ASP A 18 -7.93 -5.20 33.31
C ASP A 18 -6.73 -6.15 33.46
N ASP A 19 -6.87 -7.20 34.31
CA ASP A 19 -5.81 -8.21 34.46
C ASP A 19 -5.69 -9.09 33.21
N ALA A 20 -6.81 -9.49 32.61
CA ALA A 20 -6.80 -10.23 31.34
C ALA A 20 -6.18 -9.39 30.22
N VAL A 21 -6.56 -8.13 30.10
CA VAL A 21 -6.01 -7.20 29.11
C VAL A 21 -4.49 -7.01 29.30
N ARG A 22 -4.02 -6.88 30.55
CA ARG A 22 -2.58 -6.81 30.84
C ARG A 22 -1.84 -8.10 30.46
N SER A 23 -2.40 -9.26 30.77
CA SER A 23 -1.82 -10.55 30.41
C SER A 23 -1.72 -10.71 28.88
N MET A 24 -2.78 -10.37 28.16
CA MET A 24 -2.80 -10.40 26.69
C MET A 24 -1.76 -9.43 26.07
N ARG A 25 -1.60 -8.23 26.63
CA ARG A 25 -0.57 -7.27 26.21
C ARG A 25 0.84 -7.88 26.34
N ASP A 26 1.14 -8.44 27.50
CA ASP A 26 2.47 -9.00 27.79
C ASP A 26 2.78 -10.19 26.88
N GLU A 27 1.79 -11.01 26.58
CA GLU A 27 1.88 -12.11 25.63
C GLU A 27 2.08 -11.59 24.19
N ALA A 28 1.30 -10.60 23.75
CA ALA A 28 1.42 -10.02 22.41
C ALA A 28 2.81 -9.37 22.19
N VAL A 29 3.35 -8.65 23.18
CA VAL A 29 4.70 -8.07 23.12
C VAL A 29 5.78 -9.16 23.04
N SER A 30 5.64 -10.21 23.85
CA SER A 30 6.54 -11.36 23.86
C SER A 30 6.53 -12.08 22.50
N TRP A 31 5.32 -12.36 21.99
CA TRP A 31 5.14 -12.98 20.68
C TRP A 31 5.74 -12.13 19.56
N ALA A 32 5.47 -10.82 19.56
CA ALA A 32 6.01 -9.88 18.57
C ALA A 32 7.55 -9.92 18.51
N ALA A 33 8.21 -9.95 19.67
CA ALA A 33 9.66 -10.04 19.75
C ALA A 33 10.20 -11.37 19.20
N GLN A 34 9.51 -12.49 19.48
CA GLN A 34 9.91 -13.82 19.03
C GLN A 34 9.73 -14.03 17.53
N HIS A 35 8.74 -13.35 16.90
CA HIS A 35 8.35 -13.58 15.51
C HIS A 35 8.72 -12.43 14.54
N GLY A 36 9.43 -11.41 15.04
CA GLY A 36 9.93 -10.32 14.21
C GLY A 36 8.89 -9.25 13.86
N LEU A 37 7.77 -9.16 14.59
CA LEU A 37 6.81 -8.06 14.47
C LEU A 37 7.39 -6.80 15.13
N LEU A 38 8.45 -6.25 14.53
CA LEU A 38 9.34 -5.25 15.11
C LEU A 38 9.55 -4.06 14.17
N VAL A 39 9.91 -2.92 14.75
CA VAL A 39 10.41 -1.72 14.06
C VAL A 39 11.70 -1.23 14.69
N GLY A 40 12.57 -0.61 13.90
CA GLY A 40 13.79 0.02 14.37
C GLY A 40 13.50 1.30 15.16
N LEU A 41 14.32 1.58 16.18
CA LEU A 41 14.23 2.80 16.99
C LEU A 41 15.28 3.82 16.60
N GLU A 42 16.50 3.38 16.32
CA GLU A 42 17.66 4.23 16.14
C GLU A 42 18.40 3.87 14.85
N SER A 43 19.14 4.84 14.34
CA SER A 43 20.14 4.68 13.30
C SER A 43 21.53 4.99 13.85
N ASP A 44 22.57 4.45 13.22
CA ASP A 44 23.95 4.84 13.50
C ASP A 44 24.26 6.23 12.95
N GLU A 45 25.48 6.74 13.21
CA GLU A 45 25.94 8.06 12.75
C GLU A 45 25.94 8.18 11.20
N SER A 46 25.93 7.07 10.47
CA SER A 46 25.82 7.04 9.01
C SER A 46 24.39 7.02 8.51
N GLY A 47 23.40 7.02 9.41
CA GLY A 47 21.99 6.90 9.07
C GLY A 47 21.52 5.49 8.77
N ARG A 48 22.30 4.45 9.11
CA ARG A 48 21.88 3.04 8.98
C ARG A 48 21.07 2.63 10.19
N ALA A 49 19.93 1.98 9.94
CA ALA A 49 19.13 1.41 11.01
C ALA A 49 19.93 0.43 11.85
N MET A 50 20.02 0.68 13.14
CA MET A 50 20.69 -0.20 14.10
C MET A 50 19.81 -1.42 14.38
N CYS A 51 20.25 -2.59 13.91
CA CYS A 51 19.55 -3.85 14.19
C CYS A 51 19.55 -4.24 15.69
N ALA A 52 20.30 -3.54 16.52
CA ALA A 52 20.36 -3.75 17.97
C ALA A 52 19.39 -2.87 18.75
N SER A 53 18.77 -1.87 18.13
CA SER A 53 17.79 -0.96 18.76
C SER A 53 16.45 -1.09 18.07
N PHE A 54 15.52 -1.80 18.70
CA PHE A 54 14.18 -2.09 18.14
C PHE A 54 13.13 -2.19 19.25
N THR A 55 11.88 -2.06 18.84
CA THR A 55 10.70 -2.33 19.67
C THR A 55 9.67 -3.11 18.85
N HIS A 56 8.61 -3.62 19.51
CA HIS A 56 7.49 -4.18 18.79
C HIS A 56 6.89 -3.13 17.85
N ALA A 57 6.36 -3.56 16.69
CA ALA A 57 5.63 -2.68 15.80
C ALA A 57 4.41 -2.08 16.53
N PRO A 58 4.00 -0.84 16.21
CA PRO A 58 2.71 -0.34 16.67
C PRO A 58 1.61 -1.25 16.15
N MET A 59 0.76 -1.79 17.04
CA MET A 59 -0.26 -2.78 16.68
C MET A 59 -1.51 -2.64 17.54
N SER A 60 -2.65 -3.08 17.04
CA SER A 60 -3.83 -3.34 17.89
C SER A 60 -3.61 -4.60 18.72
N LEU A 61 -4.18 -4.66 19.90
CA LEU A 61 -4.11 -5.86 20.76
C LEU A 61 -5.06 -6.95 20.28
N LEU A 62 -6.18 -6.56 19.73
CA LEU A 62 -7.23 -7.41 19.17
C LEU A 62 -7.63 -6.91 17.78
N PRO A 63 -8.16 -7.79 16.92
CA PRO A 63 -8.56 -7.41 15.56
C PRO A 63 -9.77 -6.46 15.57
N THR A 64 -9.85 -5.62 14.54
CA THR A 64 -10.95 -4.66 14.39
C THR A 64 -12.06 -5.24 13.51
N PRO A 65 -13.35 -5.12 13.90
CA PRO A 65 -14.48 -5.57 13.07
C PRO A 65 -14.48 -4.95 11.69
N PHE A 66 -14.76 -5.77 10.67
CA PHE A 66 -14.80 -5.34 9.28
C PHE A 66 -15.83 -6.17 8.49
N PRO A 67 -16.77 -5.54 7.72
CA PRO A 67 -17.79 -6.29 6.98
C PRO A 67 -17.16 -7.23 5.94
N ARG A 68 -17.60 -8.47 5.91
CA ARG A 68 -17.09 -9.54 5.02
C ARG A 68 -17.29 -9.20 3.55
N ASP A 69 -18.46 -8.78 3.16
CA ASP A 69 -18.81 -8.44 1.78
C ASP A 69 -17.97 -7.28 1.22
N VAL A 70 -17.68 -6.28 2.07
CA VAL A 70 -16.81 -5.14 1.78
C VAL A 70 -15.36 -5.60 1.59
N PHE A 71 -14.87 -6.46 2.51
CA PHE A 71 -13.54 -7.06 2.41
C PHE A 71 -13.38 -7.87 1.14
N GLU A 72 -14.35 -8.74 0.83
CA GLU A 72 -14.33 -9.59 -0.35
C GLU A 72 -14.44 -8.80 -1.66
N LEU A 73 -15.22 -7.71 -1.69
CA LEU A 73 -15.27 -6.82 -2.85
C LEU A 73 -13.90 -6.19 -3.12
N ALA A 74 -13.21 -5.69 -2.08
CA ALA A 74 -11.87 -5.12 -2.22
C ALA A 74 -10.85 -6.14 -2.74
N LEU A 75 -10.90 -7.38 -2.24
CA LEU A 75 -10.06 -8.47 -2.76
C LEU A 75 -10.37 -8.79 -4.22
N ARG A 76 -11.65 -8.89 -4.57
CA ARG A 76 -12.10 -9.31 -5.91
C ARG A 76 -11.67 -8.33 -7.00
N VAL A 77 -11.69 -7.01 -6.73
CA VAL A 77 -11.30 -5.99 -7.72
C VAL A 77 -9.78 -5.75 -7.79
N SER A 78 -9.00 -6.24 -6.83
CA SER A 78 -7.55 -5.98 -6.75
C SER A 78 -6.77 -6.43 -7.99
N PRO A 79 -6.99 -7.62 -8.59
CA PRO A 79 -6.30 -8.04 -9.81
C PRO A 79 -6.60 -7.13 -11.00
N SER A 80 -7.82 -6.61 -11.10
CA SER A 80 -8.22 -5.67 -12.16
C SER A 80 -7.45 -4.37 -12.06
N PHE A 81 -7.24 -3.83 -10.85
CA PHE A 81 -6.42 -2.62 -10.65
C PHE A 81 -4.93 -2.86 -10.94
N ALA A 82 -4.41 -4.05 -10.68
CA ALA A 82 -3.04 -4.41 -11.04
C ALA A 82 -2.86 -4.45 -12.57
N ALA A 83 -3.77 -5.12 -13.29
CA ALA A 83 -3.78 -5.16 -14.75
C ALA A 83 -3.99 -3.76 -15.36
N LEU A 84 -4.90 -2.96 -14.80
CA LEU A 84 -5.15 -1.57 -15.21
C LEU A 84 -3.88 -0.72 -15.08
N SER A 85 -3.16 -0.83 -13.96
CA SER A 85 -1.91 -0.09 -13.75
C SER A 85 -0.84 -0.43 -14.81
N ASP A 86 -0.70 -1.71 -15.20
CA ASP A 86 0.18 -2.12 -16.30
C ASP A 86 -0.33 -1.58 -17.64
N ALA A 87 -1.62 -1.70 -17.94
CA ALA A 87 -2.19 -1.19 -19.20
C ALA A 87 -1.99 0.31 -19.35
N VAL A 88 -2.28 1.10 -18.31
CA VAL A 88 -2.03 2.55 -18.26
C VAL A 88 -0.55 2.87 -18.44
N SER A 89 0.34 2.14 -17.75
CA SER A 89 1.78 2.36 -17.86
C SER A 89 2.31 2.15 -19.28
N ARG A 90 1.58 1.44 -20.15
CA ARG A 90 1.91 1.18 -21.57
C ARG A 90 1.31 2.17 -22.56
N ASP A 91 0.42 3.04 -22.13
CA ASP A 91 -0.19 4.07 -22.98
C ASP A 91 0.56 5.40 -22.80
N ASP A 92 1.62 5.60 -23.60
CA ASP A 92 2.47 6.82 -23.55
C ASP A 92 1.65 8.09 -23.82
N GLU A 93 0.69 8.04 -24.74
CA GLU A 93 -0.15 9.19 -25.06
C GLU A 93 -1.06 9.56 -23.87
N PHE A 94 -1.65 8.56 -23.23
CA PHE A 94 -2.48 8.78 -22.05
C PHE A 94 -1.65 9.33 -20.88
N LEU A 95 -0.49 8.74 -20.57
CA LEU A 95 0.41 9.26 -19.54
C LEU A 95 0.81 10.70 -19.82
N ARG A 96 1.26 11.00 -21.04
CA ARG A 96 1.73 12.32 -21.47
C ARG A 96 0.63 13.38 -21.36
N THR A 97 -0.55 13.07 -21.87
CA THR A 97 -1.65 14.02 -21.88
C THR A 97 -2.21 14.26 -20.48
N THR A 98 -2.39 13.20 -19.70
CA THR A 98 -2.96 13.27 -18.35
C THR A 98 -2.00 13.96 -17.36
N LEU A 99 -0.69 13.69 -17.45
CA LEU A 99 0.30 14.26 -16.53
C LEU A 99 0.87 15.61 -17.01
N ALA A 100 0.45 16.16 -18.14
CA ALA A 100 1.03 17.36 -18.74
C ALA A 100 1.03 18.59 -17.81
N GLY A 101 -0.02 18.78 -17.00
CA GLY A 101 -0.09 19.83 -15.97
C GLY A 101 0.84 19.53 -14.80
N VAL A 102 0.74 18.30 -14.26
CA VAL A 102 1.53 17.85 -13.11
C VAL A 102 3.03 17.94 -13.37
N VAL A 103 3.51 17.49 -14.54
CA VAL A 103 4.94 17.54 -14.93
C VAL A 103 5.49 18.97 -14.96
N LYS A 104 4.65 19.97 -15.22
CA LYS A 104 5.07 21.39 -15.22
C LYS A 104 5.13 22.00 -13.83
N THR A 105 4.36 21.49 -12.89
CA THR A 105 4.13 22.08 -11.57
C THR A 105 4.78 21.32 -10.42
N ASP A 106 4.94 20.00 -10.57
CA ASP A 106 5.53 19.12 -9.59
C ASP A 106 6.92 18.63 -10.02
N ASP A 107 7.98 19.13 -9.37
CA ASP A 107 9.37 18.81 -9.72
C ASP A 107 9.69 17.32 -9.56
N PHE A 108 9.11 16.64 -8.57
CA PHE A 108 9.35 15.22 -8.35
C PHE A 108 8.79 14.38 -9.49
N THR A 109 7.52 14.59 -9.85
CA THR A 109 6.88 13.88 -10.96
C THR A 109 7.59 14.22 -12.28
N ARG A 110 7.98 15.50 -12.49
CA ARG A 110 8.76 15.91 -13.66
C ARG A 110 10.06 15.14 -13.78
N ARG A 111 10.81 14.95 -12.70
CA ARG A 111 12.09 14.22 -12.73
C ARG A 111 11.91 12.73 -13.02
N ILE A 112 10.86 12.08 -12.50
CA ILE A 112 10.52 10.70 -12.87
C ILE A 112 10.15 10.63 -14.36
N TRP A 113 9.35 11.60 -14.84
CA TRP A 113 8.99 11.72 -16.25
C TRP A 113 10.22 11.88 -17.14
N ASP A 114 11.15 12.78 -16.78
CA ASP A 114 12.40 13.00 -17.51
C ASP A 114 13.26 11.74 -17.59
N ILE A 115 13.31 10.93 -16.53
CA ILE A 115 14.00 9.63 -16.55
C ILE A 115 13.30 8.68 -17.50
N TYR A 116 11.96 8.57 -17.42
CA TYR A 116 11.18 7.75 -18.34
C TYR A 116 11.50 8.10 -19.81
N GLU A 117 11.47 9.37 -20.19
CA GLU A 117 11.78 9.82 -21.55
C GLU A 117 13.24 9.56 -21.94
N ARG A 118 14.21 9.89 -21.08
CA ARG A 118 15.64 9.64 -21.37
C ARG A 118 15.98 8.15 -21.47
N CYS A 119 15.17 7.27 -20.90
CA CYS A 119 15.31 5.82 -21.07
C CYS A 119 14.58 5.28 -22.30
N GLY A 120 14.07 6.16 -23.16
CA GLY A 120 13.45 5.83 -24.44
C GLY A 120 11.92 5.69 -24.40
N GLY A 121 11.28 6.13 -23.32
CA GLY A 121 9.82 6.09 -23.20
C GLY A 121 9.27 4.68 -23.42
N GLN A 122 8.21 4.59 -24.22
CA GLN A 122 7.60 3.29 -24.55
C GLN A 122 8.54 2.37 -25.37
N GLU A 123 9.35 2.91 -26.27
CA GLU A 123 10.26 2.12 -27.10
C GLU A 123 11.45 1.54 -26.32
N GLY A 124 11.93 2.25 -25.30
CA GLY A 124 13.02 1.83 -24.42
C GLY A 124 12.57 0.95 -23.25
N ARG A 125 11.28 0.64 -23.16
CA ARG A 125 10.68 -0.08 -22.04
C ARG A 125 11.21 -1.52 -21.96
N HIS A 126 11.43 -1.98 -20.70
CA HIS A 126 11.74 -3.38 -20.46
C HIS A 126 10.57 -4.28 -20.90
N PRO A 127 10.83 -5.44 -21.56
CA PRO A 127 9.77 -6.34 -22.02
C PRO A 127 8.95 -6.98 -20.88
N MET A 128 9.45 -6.91 -19.65
CA MET A 128 8.75 -7.39 -18.46
C MET A 128 8.31 -6.21 -17.59
N GLU A 129 7.14 -6.35 -16.97
CA GLU A 129 6.67 -5.47 -15.91
C GLU A 129 6.44 -6.29 -14.65
N LEU A 130 7.07 -5.91 -13.56
CA LEU A 130 6.95 -6.55 -12.26
C LEU A 130 6.34 -5.55 -11.27
N GLY A 131 5.20 -5.91 -10.68
CA GLY A 131 4.48 -5.08 -9.74
C GLY A 131 4.23 -5.78 -8.41
N ILE A 132 4.56 -5.12 -7.31
CA ILE A 132 3.95 -5.38 -6.00
C ILE A 132 3.13 -4.14 -5.70
N LEU A 133 1.82 -4.26 -5.85
CA LEU A 133 0.88 -3.16 -5.75
C LEU A 133 0.07 -3.26 -4.45
N ARG A 134 -0.51 -2.14 -4.01
CA ARG A 134 -1.50 -2.12 -2.94
C ARG A 134 -2.58 -1.10 -3.25
N SER A 135 -3.82 -1.58 -3.34
CA SER A 135 -4.98 -0.72 -3.41
C SER A 135 -5.50 -0.47 -2.00
N ASP A 136 -5.63 0.79 -1.61
CA ASP A 136 -6.06 1.20 -0.27
C ASP A 136 -7.52 1.66 -0.32
N TYR A 137 -8.33 1.17 0.62
CA TYR A 137 -9.77 1.42 0.71
C TYR A 137 -10.17 1.83 2.12
N MET A 138 -11.19 2.65 2.23
CA MET A 138 -11.93 2.85 3.48
C MET A 138 -13.40 2.50 3.26
N LEU A 139 -14.00 1.83 4.25
CA LEU A 139 -15.45 1.63 4.25
C LEU A 139 -16.13 3.00 4.39
N ASP A 140 -16.93 3.36 3.40
CA ASP A 140 -17.75 4.58 3.47
C ASP A 140 -19.10 4.21 4.08
N GLU A 141 -19.35 4.59 5.32
CA GLU A 141 -20.58 4.26 6.04
C GLU A 141 -21.85 4.72 5.30
N PRO A 142 -21.91 5.93 4.67
CA PRO A 142 -23.07 6.35 3.90
C PRO A 142 -23.43 5.48 2.71
N SER A 143 -22.44 4.93 2.00
CA SER A 143 -22.67 4.09 0.81
C SER A 143 -22.61 2.59 1.11
N GLY A 144 -22.00 2.18 2.21
CA GLY A 144 -21.72 0.77 2.53
C GLY A 144 -20.67 0.12 1.64
N LEU A 145 -19.86 0.90 0.90
CA LEU A 145 -18.89 0.42 -0.08
C LEU A 145 -17.44 0.68 0.37
N PRO A 146 -16.47 -0.17 -0.05
CA PRO A 146 -15.05 0.13 0.10
C PRO A 146 -14.64 1.16 -0.95
N LEU A 147 -14.61 2.44 -0.60
CA LEU A 147 -14.14 3.45 -1.52
C LEU A 147 -12.61 3.53 -1.55
N GLN A 148 -12.05 3.54 -2.76
CA GLN A 148 -10.61 3.52 -2.99
C GLN A 148 -9.98 4.87 -2.64
N VAL A 149 -9.00 4.83 -1.75
CA VAL A 149 -8.19 5.98 -1.35
C VAL A 149 -7.12 6.27 -2.39
N GLU A 150 -6.39 5.21 -2.82
CA GLU A 150 -5.32 5.28 -3.83
C GLU A 150 -4.88 3.88 -4.25
N VAL A 151 -4.11 3.81 -5.34
CA VAL A 151 -3.36 2.61 -5.77
C VAL A 151 -1.88 2.90 -5.64
N ASN A 152 -1.21 2.21 -4.73
CA ASN A 152 0.23 2.32 -4.55
C ASN A 152 0.96 1.37 -5.50
N THR A 153 1.73 1.89 -6.43
CA THR A 153 2.56 1.12 -7.37
C THR A 153 4.01 1.01 -6.94
N VAL A 154 4.44 1.83 -5.97
CA VAL A 154 5.82 1.92 -5.50
C VAL A 154 5.90 1.74 -3.98
N SER A 155 6.94 1.10 -3.51
CA SER A 155 7.31 1.00 -2.08
C SER A 155 6.19 0.49 -1.16
N THR A 156 5.32 -0.39 -1.65
CA THR A 156 4.25 -1.00 -0.86
C THR A 156 4.85 -1.71 0.36
N SER A 157 4.60 -1.16 1.54
CA SER A 157 5.23 -1.60 2.78
C SER A 157 4.30 -2.43 3.66
N PHE A 158 4.88 -3.04 4.70
CA PHE A 158 4.20 -3.83 5.73
C PHE A 158 3.66 -5.20 5.29
N MET A 159 4.06 -5.76 4.16
CA MET A 159 3.58 -7.08 3.72
C MET A 159 3.97 -8.20 4.72
N ALA A 160 5.19 -8.16 5.23
CA ALA A 160 5.61 -9.13 6.25
C ALA A 160 4.98 -8.84 7.61
N LEU A 161 4.95 -7.58 8.03
CA LEU A 161 4.43 -7.23 9.35
C LEU A 161 2.90 -7.34 9.44
N SER A 162 2.15 -7.11 8.34
CA SER A 162 0.70 -7.37 8.32
C SER A 162 0.36 -8.86 8.43
N THR A 163 1.16 -9.74 7.80
CA THR A 163 1.05 -11.18 8.02
C THR A 163 1.27 -11.50 9.50
N LYS A 164 2.32 -10.93 10.10
CA LYS A 164 2.67 -11.18 11.51
C LYS A 164 1.64 -10.65 12.50
N VAL A 165 1.01 -9.52 12.26
CA VAL A 165 -0.05 -9.04 13.18
C VAL A 165 -1.28 -9.94 13.14
N GLY A 166 -1.67 -10.47 11.98
CA GLY A 166 -2.76 -11.46 11.90
C GLY A 166 -2.43 -12.76 12.64
N GLU A 167 -1.18 -13.27 12.51
CA GLU A 167 -0.70 -14.43 13.26
C GLU A 167 -0.69 -14.14 14.79
N MET A 168 -0.28 -12.94 15.20
CA MET A 168 -0.28 -12.52 16.61
C MET A 168 -1.69 -12.46 17.18
N HIS A 169 -2.67 -11.91 16.46
CA HIS A 169 -4.06 -11.88 16.90
C HIS A 169 -4.63 -13.29 17.10
N ARG A 170 -4.38 -14.23 16.16
CA ARG A 170 -4.79 -15.63 16.31
C ARG A 170 -4.18 -16.25 17.57
N HIS A 171 -2.89 -16.06 17.77
CA HIS A 171 -2.19 -16.55 18.96
C HIS A 171 -2.78 -15.97 20.24
N THR A 172 -2.94 -14.65 20.32
CA THR A 172 -3.44 -13.95 21.52
C THR A 172 -4.87 -14.37 21.86
N ILE A 173 -5.77 -14.48 20.87
CA ILE A 173 -7.14 -14.92 21.03
C ILE A 173 -7.19 -16.37 21.54
N SER A 174 -6.42 -17.27 20.91
CA SER A 174 -6.37 -18.68 21.31
C SER A 174 -5.80 -18.85 22.73
N HIS A 175 -4.70 -18.14 23.03
CA HIS A 175 -4.05 -18.18 24.35
C HIS A 175 -4.97 -17.63 25.48
N ALA A 176 -5.74 -16.60 25.18
CA ALA A 176 -6.70 -16.03 26.12
C ALA A 176 -8.02 -16.84 26.26
N GLY A 177 -8.20 -17.91 25.49
CA GLY A 177 -9.40 -18.73 25.49
C GLY A 177 -10.65 -18.03 24.92
N LEU A 178 -10.43 -17.06 24.02
CA LEU A 178 -11.50 -16.22 23.45
C LEU A 178 -12.01 -16.73 22.08
N VAL A 179 -11.56 -17.90 21.62
CA VAL A 179 -11.92 -18.41 20.27
C VAL A 179 -13.42 -18.46 20.07
N ARG A 180 -14.17 -19.03 21.03
CA ARG A 180 -15.64 -19.12 20.94
C ARG A 180 -16.33 -17.77 20.87
N HIS A 181 -15.85 -16.78 21.62
CA HIS A 181 -16.41 -15.43 21.59
C HIS A 181 -16.38 -14.80 20.18
N TYR A 182 -15.33 -15.09 19.39
CA TYR A 182 -15.19 -14.54 18.06
C TYR A 182 -15.80 -15.44 16.96
N ALA A 183 -15.78 -16.75 17.16
CA ALA A 183 -16.28 -17.72 16.20
C ALA A 183 -17.81 -17.84 16.21
N ASP A 184 -18.42 -17.77 17.40
CA ASP A 184 -19.86 -17.94 17.56
C ASP A 184 -20.64 -16.62 17.26
N ALA A 185 -19.96 -15.49 17.12
CA ALA A 185 -20.58 -14.21 16.75
C ALA A 185 -21.14 -14.18 15.31
N ASP A 186 -20.72 -15.11 14.45
CA ASP A 186 -21.21 -15.28 13.07
C ASP A 186 -22.50 -16.14 13.01
N GLU A 187 -22.85 -16.87 14.09
CA GLU A 187 -23.97 -17.83 14.09
C GLU A 187 -25.34 -17.20 14.45
N ASP A 188 -25.37 -15.98 15.01
CA ASP A 188 -26.61 -15.36 15.54
C ASP A 188 -27.51 -14.70 14.47
N GLU A 189 -27.09 -14.57 13.20
CA GLU A 189 -27.84 -13.87 12.15
C GLU A 189 -28.65 -14.80 11.20
N ASP A 190 -28.39 -16.12 11.16
CA ASP A 190 -29.08 -17.06 10.26
C ASP A 190 -29.97 -18.06 11.02
N GLU A 191 -31.08 -17.57 11.60
CA GLU A 191 -32.10 -18.45 12.23
C GLU A 191 -32.87 -19.37 11.24
N ASP A 192 -32.66 -19.23 9.92
CA ASP A 192 -33.51 -19.87 8.90
C ASP A 192 -32.86 -21.03 8.08
N GLU A 193 -31.59 -21.41 8.31
CA GLU A 193 -30.97 -22.54 7.56
C GLU A 193 -30.52 -23.69 8.49
N ASP A 194 -31.45 -24.62 8.75
CA ASP A 194 -31.24 -25.85 9.55
C ASP A 194 -30.23 -26.87 8.93
N LEU A 195 -29.60 -26.58 7.77
CA LEU A 195 -28.75 -27.54 7.05
C LEU A 195 -27.25 -27.30 7.20
N GLU A 196 -26.80 -26.11 7.61
CA GLU A 196 -25.36 -25.81 7.76
C GLU A 196 -24.84 -26.00 9.19
N LYS A 197 -25.70 -26.02 10.19
CA LYS A 197 -25.33 -26.17 11.63
C LYS A 197 -24.58 -27.47 11.96
N ASP A 198 -24.73 -28.53 11.16
CA ASP A 198 -24.06 -29.81 11.41
C ASP A 198 -22.59 -29.84 10.95
N GLU A 199 -22.18 -29.01 9.99
CA GLU A 199 -20.79 -28.96 9.54
C GLU A 199 -19.90 -28.16 10.51
N ASP A 200 -20.41 -27.10 11.11
CA ASP A 200 -19.67 -26.23 12.03
C ASP A 200 -19.41 -26.85 13.40
N ALA A 201 -20.28 -27.73 13.86
CA ALA A 201 -20.10 -28.46 15.12
C ALA A 201 -18.85 -29.37 15.13
N ASN A 202 -18.28 -29.69 13.96
CA ASN A 202 -17.11 -30.57 13.81
C ASN A 202 -15.80 -29.83 13.51
N LEU A 203 -15.81 -28.48 13.34
CA LEU A 203 -14.59 -27.71 13.10
C LEU A 203 -13.77 -27.58 14.39
N ASP A 204 -12.43 -27.67 14.25
CA ASP A 204 -11.55 -27.31 15.35
C ASP A 204 -11.47 -25.77 15.55
N ASP A 205 -10.99 -25.35 16.69
CA ASP A 205 -10.91 -23.94 17.07
C ASP A 205 -10.10 -23.09 16.05
N GLU A 206 -9.10 -23.67 15.38
CA GLU A 206 -8.30 -22.98 14.37
C GLU A 206 -9.12 -22.74 13.08
N ALA A 207 -9.88 -23.74 12.64
CA ALA A 207 -10.74 -23.61 11.46
C ALA A 207 -11.86 -22.60 11.69
N LYS A 208 -12.47 -22.59 12.89
CA LYS A 208 -13.46 -21.59 13.29
C LYS A 208 -12.87 -20.17 13.27
N LEU A 209 -11.69 -20.00 13.87
CA LEU A 209 -11.02 -18.70 13.91
C LEU A 209 -10.61 -18.21 12.51
N GLN A 210 -10.30 -19.14 11.58
CA GLN A 210 -9.94 -18.79 10.20
C GLN A 210 -11.11 -18.18 9.41
N ARG A 211 -12.35 -18.51 9.74
CA ARG A 211 -13.53 -17.91 9.08
C ARG A 211 -13.64 -16.42 9.37
N VAL A 212 -13.43 -16.02 10.61
CA VAL A 212 -13.56 -14.62 11.04
C VAL A 212 -12.25 -13.85 10.97
N LEU A 213 -11.08 -14.51 11.05
CA LEU A 213 -9.76 -13.91 10.88
C LEU A 213 -9.09 -14.50 9.64
N PRO A 214 -9.21 -13.86 8.46
CA PRO A 214 -8.70 -14.38 7.21
C PRO A 214 -7.18 -14.56 7.26
N LEU A 215 -6.67 -15.65 6.62
CA LEU A 215 -5.25 -15.88 6.47
C LEU A 215 -4.63 -14.78 5.59
N ASN A 216 -3.59 -14.13 6.11
CA ASN A 216 -2.90 -13.09 5.37
C ASN A 216 -1.63 -13.62 4.70
N ARG A 217 -1.64 -13.72 3.38
CA ARG A 217 -0.54 -14.24 2.56
C ARG A 217 0.38 -13.15 2.00
N ALA A 218 0.35 -11.94 2.55
CA ALA A 218 1.10 -10.81 2.00
C ALA A 218 2.62 -11.05 1.95
N LEU A 219 3.20 -11.66 2.99
CA LEU A 219 4.62 -12.05 2.99
C LEU A 219 4.95 -13.05 1.87
N GLU A 220 4.09 -14.05 1.68
CA GLU A 220 4.27 -15.05 0.62
C GLU A 220 4.18 -14.40 -0.76
N CYS A 221 3.19 -13.55 -0.98
CA CYS A 221 3.02 -12.81 -2.23
C CYS A 221 4.25 -11.97 -2.56
N ALA A 222 4.81 -11.22 -1.61
CA ALA A 222 6.01 -10.43 -1.83
C ALA A 222 7.19 -11.29 -2.31
N ALA A 223 7.45 -12.40 -1.61
CA ALA A 223 8.55 -13.30 -1.95
C ALA A 223 8.30 -14.02 -3.28
N ASP A 224 7.08 -14.51 -3.52
CA ASP A 224 6.74 -15.24 -4.74
C ASP A 224 6.78 -14.34 -5.97
N THR A 225 6.28 -13.11 -5.87
CA THR A 225 6.32 -12.12 -6.98
C THR A 225 7.75 -11.73 -7.34
N LEU A 226 8.59 -11.42 -6.37
CA LEU A 226 10.00 -11.11 -6.61
C LEU A 226 10.75 -12.32 -7.19
N ALA A 227 10.46 -13.53 -6.69
CA ALA A 227 11.04 -14.76 -7.22
C ALA A 227 10.57 -15.08 -8.65
N ALA A 228 9.31 -14.78 -8.99
CA ALA A 228 8.79 -14.93 -10.35
C ALA A 228 9.53 -13.99 -11.33
N GLY A 229 9.71 -12.73 -10.97
CA GLY A 229 10.51 -11.78 -11.75
C GLY A 229 11.96 -12.23 -11.92
N TRP A 230 12.59 -12.71 -10.84
CA TRP A 230 13.96 -13.23 -10.88
C TRP A 230 14.10 -14.44 -11.82
N ARG A 231 13.18 -15.41 -11.74
CA ARG A 231 13.19 -16.59 -12.64
C ARG A 231 12.96 -16.20 -14.09
N ALA A 232 12.08 -15.25 -14.37
CA ALA A 232 11.82 -14.78 -15.73
C ALA A 232 13.05 -14.14 -16.38
N MET A 233 13.99 -13.59 -15.59
CA MET A 233 15.25 -13.04 -16.07
C MET A 233 16.27 -14.11 -16.47
N ASN A 234 16.09 -15.36 -16.06
CA ASN A 234 16.93 -16.51 -16.43
C ASN A 234 18.44 -16.27 -16.20
N ASP A 235 18.79 -15.73 -15.02
CA ASP A 235 20.18 -15.46 -14.56
C ASP A 235 20.33 -15.98 -13.12
N ASP A 236 20.66 -17.27 -12.98
CA ASP A 236 20.68 -17.98 -11.69
C ASP A 236 21.75 -17.47 -10.71
N ASP A 237 22.76 -16.76 -11.22
CA ASP A 237 23.81 -16.13 -10.39
C ASP A 237 23.43 -14.74 -9.89
N ALA A 238 22.36 -14.15 -10.44
CA ALA A 238 21.96 -12.80 -10.09
C ALA A 238 21.21 -12.74 -8.75
N LYS A 239 21.29 -11.58 -8.11
CA LYS A 239 20.62 -11.25 -6.86
C LYS A 239 19.47 -10.26 -7.09
N ILE A 240 18.62 -10.11 -6.09
CA ILE A 240 17.60 -9.05 -6.02
C ILE A 240 18.18 -7.87 -5.24
N LEU A 241 18.11 -6.66 -5.81
CA LEU A 241 18.51 -5.42 -5.16
C LEU A 241 17.30 -4.74 -4.52
N PHE A 242 17.30 -4.60 -3.19
CA PHE A 242 16.37 -3.78 -2.45
C PHE A 242 16.90 -2.36 -2.37
N VAL A 243 16.22 -1.42 -2.99
CA VAL A 243 16.49 0.02 -2.84
C VAL A 243 15.83 0.50 -1.56
N VAL A 244 16.61 1.00 -0.61
CA VAL A 244 16.14 1.30 0.76
C VAL A 244 16.48 2.73 1.18
N GLN A 245 15.73 3.24 2.18
CA GLN A 245 16.04 4.53 2.81
C GLN A 245 17.22 4.39 3.78
N PRO A 246 18.03 5.43 3.97
CA PRO A 246 19.17 5.39 4.90
C PRO A 246 18.73 5.17 6.36
N ASN A 247 17.63 5.78 6.80
CA ASN A 247 17.11 5.71 8.17
C ASN A 247 15.86 4.85 8.29
N GLU A 248 15.82 3.72 7.62
CA GLU A 248 14.64 2.87 7.51
C GLU A 248 14.25 2.21 8.85
N ARG A 249 13.20 2.73 9.48
CA ARG A 249 12.63 2.13 10.69
C ARG A 249 11.86 0.84 10.41
N ASN A 250 11.28 0.69 9.22
CA ASN A 250 10.54 -0.50 8.79
C ASN A 250 11.48 -1.58 8.22
N VAL A 251 12.69 -1.67 8.76
CA VAL A 251 13.75 -2.58 8.31
C VAL A 251 13.37 -4.05 8.46
N PHE A 252 12.60 -4.40 9.48
CA PHE A 252 12.21 -5.79 9.76
C PHE A 252 11.25 -6.33 8.70
N ASP A 253 10.29 -5.53 8.22
CA ASP A 253 9.43 -5.90 7.09
C ASP A 253 10.26 -6.33 5.86
N GLN A 254 11.25 -5.53 5.51
CA GLN A 254 12.13 -5.81 4.37
C GLN A 254 13.04 -7.02 4.61
N ARG A 255 13.56 -7.18 5.83
CA ARG A 255 14.44 -8.32 6.19
C ARG A 255 13.69 -9.64 6.20
N ILE A 256 12.45 -9.67 6.65
CA ILE A 256 11.62 -10.87 6.65
C ILE A 256 11.30 -11.30 5.21
N ILE A 257 10.98 -10.35 4.30
CA ILE A 257 10.80 -10.64 2.87
C ILE A 257 12.10 -11.22 2.27
N ALA A 258 13.25 -10.61 2.54
CA ALA A 258 14.55 -11.10 2.07
C ALA A 258 14.89 -12.50 2.63
N GLN A 259 14.58 -12.75 3.90
CA GLN A 259 14.74 -14.07 4.50
C GLN A 259 13.78 -15.10 3.84
N ARG A 260 12.55 -14.72 3.53
CA ARG A 260 11.58 -15.59 2.87
C ARG A 260 12.02 -15.94 1.45
N LEU A 261 12.56 -14.98 0.70
CA LEU A 261 13.19 -15.23 -0.61
C LEU A 261 14.29 -16.28 -0.51
N TRP A 262 15.16 -16.17 0.49
CA TRP A 262 16.22 -17.13 0.70
C TRP A 262 15.70 -18.51 1.13
N THR A 263 14.84 -18.56 2.13
CA THR A 263 14.41 -19.85 2.72
C THR A 263 13.46 -20.64 1.83
N LYS A 264 12.64 -19.97 1.03
CA LYS A 264 11.66 -20.61 0.14
C LYS A 264 12.21 -20.83 -1.26
N HIS A 265 12.98 -19.87 -1.79
CA HIS A 265 13.40 -19.85 -3.20
C HIS A 265 14.91 -19.99 -3.41
N GLY A 266 15.73 -19.90 -2.36
CA GLY A 266 17.19 -19.92 -2.47
C GLY A 266 17.78 -18.64 -3.07
N ILE A 267 16.99 -17.57 -3.22
CA ILE A 267 17.39 -16.33 -3.90
C ILE A 267 18.00 -15.36 -2.90
N ALA A 268 19.24 -14.96 -3.17
CA ALA A 268 19.94 -13.96 -2.38
C ALA A 268 19.53 -12.52 -2.73
N SER A 269 19.61 -11.63 -1.77
CA SER A 269 19.32 -10.21 -1.96
C SER A 269 20.41 -9.30 -1.41
N ILE A 270 20.48 -8.09 -1.95
CA ILE A 270 21.35 -6.99 -1.51
C ILE A 270 20.44 -5.83 -1.12
N ARG A 271 20.85 -5.05 -0.13
CA ARG A 271 20.19 -3.80 0.27
C ARG A 271 21.15 -2.65 0.04
N ALA A 272 20.69 -1.60 -0.63
CA ALA A 272 21.48 -0.41 -0.84
C ALA A 272 20.57 0.83 -0.93
N THR A 273 21.05 1.97 -0.44
CA THR A 273 20.44 3.27 -0.65
C THR A 273 20.73 3.76 -2.08
N LEU A 274 19.94 4.71 -2.58
CA LEU A 274 20.19 5.30 -3.90
C LEU A 274 21.61 5.88 -4.01
N ARG A 275 22.11 6.53 -2.96
CA ARG A 275 23.49 7.06 -2.91
C ARG A 275 24.55 5.95 -3.00
N GLU A 276 24.38 4.85 -2.29
CA GLU A 276 25.28 3.70 -2.39
C GLU A 276 25.21 3.06 -3.78
N ILE A 277 24.05 3.08 -4.43
CA ILE A 277 23.85 2.59 -5.79
C ILE A 277 24.60 3.47 -6.80
N ASP A 278 24.50 4.81 -6.70
CA ASP A 278 25.28 5.73 -7.55
C ASP A 278 26.79 5.46 -7.47
N ALA A 279 27.27 5.19 -6.24
CA ALA A 279 28.69 4.96 -5.99
C ALA A 279 29.18 3.56 -6.42
N ASN A 280 28.35 2.51 -6.31
CA ASN A 280 28.81 1.12 -6.38
C ASN A 280 28.15 0.29 -7.48
N ALA A 281 27.06 0.75 -8.11
CA ALA A 281 26.44 0.04 -9.21
C ALA A 281 27.07 0.43 -10.56
N ALA A 282 27.00 -0.49 -11.53
CA ALA A 282 27.39 -0.22 -12.91
C ALA A 282 26.49 -0.99 -13.88
N VAL A 283 26.25 -0.38 -15.03
CA VAL A 283 25.51 -0.98 -16.14
C VAL A 283 26.47 -1.19 -17.32
N ASP A 284 26.58 -2.42 -17.79
CA ASP A 284 27.34 -2.75 -18.97
C ASP A 284 26.73 -2.04 -20.20
N GLN A 285 27.56 -1.38 -20.98
CA GLN A 285 27.09 -0.53 -22.09
C GLN A 285 26.43 -1.34 -23.23
N THR A 286 26.84 -2.59 -23.42
CA THR A 286 26.37 -3.46 -24.50
C THR A 286 25.17 -4.32 -24.08
N THR A 287 25.31 -5.05 -22.97
CA THR A 287 24.30 -5.99 -22.50
C THR A 287 23.26 -5.36 -21.60
N LYS A 288 23.50 -4.13 -21.13
CA LYS A 288 22.72 -3.42 -20.10
C LYS A 288 22.64 -4.16 -18.77
N ARG A 289 23.45 -5.20 -18.55
CA ARG A 289 23.49 -5.96 -17.32
C ARG A 289 23.87 -5.07 -16.13
N LEU A 290 23.04 -5.08 -15.09
CA LEU A 290 23.28 -4.37 -13.84
C LEU A 290 24.21 -5.19 -12.94
N THR A 291 25.20 -4.54 -12.37
CA THR A 291 26.06 -5.14 -11.35
C THR A 291 26.22 -4.19 -10.17
N TYR A 292 26.34 -4.75 -8.96
CA TYR A 292 26.61 -4.01 -7.73
C TYR A 292 27.91 -4.48 -7.10
N GLY A 293 28.86 -3.57 -6.86
CA GLY A 293 30.18 -3.88 -6.31
C GLY A 293 30.20 -3.92 -4.79
N ALA A 294 30.80 -4.96 -4.22
CA ALA A 294 31.13 -4.99 -2.82
C ALA A 294 32.46 -4.29 -2.55
N SER A 295 32.71 -3.90 -1.29
CA SER A 295 33.96 -3.24 -0.87
C SER A 295 35.22 -4.12 -1.05
N ASP A 296 35.06 -5.44 -1.24
CA ASP A 296 36.14 -6.40 -1.53
C ASP A 296 36.48 -6.53 -3.03
N GLY A 297 35.87 -5.70 -3.88
CA GLY A 297 36.11 -5.67 -5.34
C GLY A 297 35.30 -6.71 -6.12
N ARG A 298 34.52 -7.57 -5.49
CA ARG A 298 33.58 -8.45 -6.18
C ARG A 298 32.37 -7.66 -6.65
N ARG A 299 31.79 -8.05 -7.78
CA ARG A 299 30.56 -7.48 -8.31
C ARG A 299 29.52 -8.57 -8.51
N ASP A 300 28.39 -8.37 -7.86
CA ASP A 300 27.23 -9.24 -7.98
C ASP A 300 26.34 -8.78 -9.15
N ALA A 301 25.86 -9.70 -9.96
CA ALA A 301 24.84 -9.43 -10.97
C ALA A 301 23.49 -9.18 -10.28
N ILE A 302 22.71 -8.27 -10.83
CA ILE A 302 21.37 -7.92 -10.37
C ILE A 302 20.37 -8.13 -11.50
N SER A 303 19.34 -8.94 -11.26
CA SER A 303 18.27 -9.20 -12.23
C SER A 303 16.94 -8.54 -11.85
N VAL A 304 16.72 -8.27 -10.57
CA VAL A 304 15.50 -7.59 -10.07
C VAL A 304 15.89 -6.41 -9.19
N VAL A 305 15.24 -5.27 -9.40
CA VAL A 305 15.33 -4.09 -8.54
C VAL A 305 13.98 -3.88 -7.85
N TYR A 306 13.95 -4.00 -6.53
CA TYR A 306 12.76 -3.79 -5.72
C TYR A 306 12.87 -2.49 -4.92
N TYR A 307 12.01 -1.53 -5.23
CA TYR A 307 12.02 -0.22 -4.59
C TYR A 307 11.23 -0.24 -3.28
N ARG A 308 11.92 0.06 -2.17
CA ARG A 308 11.35 0.36 -0.85
C ARG A 308 11.67 1.79 -0.42
N ALA A 309 12.31 2.53 -1.32
CA ALA A 309 12.58 3.96 -1.27
C ALA A 309 12.45 4.53 -2.68
N GLY A 310 12.48 5.85 -2.84
CA GLY A 310 12.39 6.52 -4.13
C GLY A 310 10.96 6.92 -4.51
N TYR A 311 10.06 6.99 -3.55
CA TYR A 311 8.65 7.36 -3.73
C TYR A 311 8.33 8.80 -3.29
N ALA A 312 9.24 9.48 -2.61
CA ALA A 312 9.04 10.84 -2.12
C ALA A 312 10.26 11.73 -2.43
N PRO A 313 10.09 13.06 -2.52
CA PRO A 313 11.21 14.00 -2.74
C PRO A 313 12.34 13.86 -1.73
N THR A 314 12.02 13.51 -0.49
CA THR A 314 12.99 13.29 0.60
C THR A 314 13.94 12.12 0.36
N ASP A 315 13.59 11.20 -0.54
CA ASP A 315 14.47 10.10 -0.95
C ASP A 315 15.55 10.56 -1.94
N TYR A 316 15.46 11.79 -2.45
CA TYR A 316 16.35 12.37 -3.46
C TYR A 316 16.95 13.71 -2.97
N PRO A 317 17.74 13.72 -1.89
CA PRO A 317 18.33 14.94 -1.37
C PRO A 317 19.36 15.58 -2.30
N GLY A 318 19.87 14.86 -3.30
CA GLY A 318 20.87 15.34 -4.25
C GLY A 318 20.77 14.67 -5.62
N GLU A 319 21.70 15.05 -6.51
CA GLU A 319 21.76 14.50 -7.88
C GLU A 319 22.28 13.06 -7.92
N GLU A 320 22.96 12.59 -6.88
CA GLU A 320 23.42 11.21 -6.75
C GLU A 320 22.26 10.23 -6.79
N GLU A 321 21.19 10.53 -6.04
CA GLU A 321 20.03 9.68 -5.95
C GLU A 321 19.27 9.63 -7.30
N TRP A 322 19.18 10.77 -8.00
CA TRP A 322 18.59 10.82 -9.32
C TRP A 322 19.40 10.08 -10.38
N ARG A 323 20.75 10.17 -10.34
CA ARG A 323 21.63 9.39 -11.23
C ARG A 323 21.47 7.89 -10.97
N ALA A 324 21.37 7.48 -9.69
CA ALA A 324 21.12 6.09 -9.33
C ALA A 324 19.79 5.60 -9.91
N ARG A 325 18.70 6.38 -9.76
CA ARG A 325 17.39 6.04 -10.31
C ARG A 325 17.46 5.87 -11.85
N GLU A 326 18.09 6.80 -12.54
CA GLU A 326 18.26 6.72 -14.00
C GLU A 326 19.13 5.54 -14.43
N LEU A 327 20.22 5.26 -13.71
CA LEU A 327 21.09 4.11 -13.95
C LEU A 327 20.31 2.79 -13.83
N LEU A 328 19.51 2.64 -12.78
CA LEU A 328 18.68 1.47 -12.57
C LEU A 328 17.66 1.32 -13.70
N GLU A 329 17.00 2.42 -14.12
CA GLU A 329 16.02 2.39 -15.20
C GLU A 329 16.63 1.97 -16.54
N LYS A 330 17.86 2.41 -16.86
CA LYS A 330 18.61 2.05 -18.06
C LYS A 330 19.11 0.60 -18.09
N SER A 331 19.07 -0.09 -16.95
CA SER A 331 19.58 -1.47 -16.85
C SER A 331 18.60 -2.49 -17.40
N SER A 332 19.13 -3.68 -17.73
CA SER A 332 18.32 -4.85 -18.11
C SER A 332 17.70 -5.58 -16.92
N ALA A 333 17.91 -5.16 -15.68
CA ALA A 333 17.18 -5.70 -14.53
C ALA A 333 15.71 -5.31 -14.61
N VAL A 334 14.80 -6.23 -14.28
CA VAL A 334 13.38 -5.88 -14.14
C VAL A 334 13.15 -5.08 -12.86
N LYS A 335 12.38 -4.00 -12.95
CA LYS A 335 12.09 -3.10 -11.83
C LYS A 335 10.70 -3.37 -11.24
N SER A 336 10.58 -3.21 -9.93
CA SER A 336 9.31 -3.18 -9.20
C SER A 336 9.29 -1.91 -8.33
N PRO A 337 8.69 -0.80 -8.88
CA PRO A 337 8.18 -0.61 -10.24
C PRO A 337 9.20 -0.06 -11.24
N SER A 338 8.87 -0.11 -12.54
CA SER A 338 9.47 0.74 -13.58
C SER A 338 9.08 2.22 -13.40
N ALA A 339 9.76 3.15 -14.08
CA ALA A 339 9.37 4.56 -14.06
C ALA A 339 7.95 4.77 -14.64
N ALA A 340 7.58 4.02 -15.69
CA ALA A 340 6.23 4.08 -16.26
C ALA A 340 5.15 3.61 -15.28
N MET A 341 5.37 2.49 -14.57
CA MET A 341 4.45 2.00 -13.55
C MET A 341 4.37 2.95 -12.35
N HIS A 342 5.48 3.60 -11.97
CA HIS A 342 5.46 4.64 -10.92
C HIS A 342 4.58 5.82 -11.34
N LEU A 343 4.72 6.29 -12.59
CA LEU A 343 3.88 7.37 -13.15
C LEU A 343 2.39 6.98 -13.21
N ALA A 344 2.09 5.72 -13.56
CA ALA A 344 0.73 5.19 -13.58
C ALA A 344 0.06 5.20 -12.18
N GLY A 345 0.84 5.21 -11.10
CA GLY A 345 0.36 5.35 -9.71
C GLY A 345 0.02 6.78 -9.29
N CYS A 346 0.29 7.81 -10.10
CA CYS A 346 -0.01 9.19 -9.74
C CYS A 346 -1.51 9.41 -9.49
N LYS A 347 -1.86 10.21 -8.49
CA LYS A 347 -3.26 10.53 -8.14
C LYS A 347 -4.04 11.17 -9.29
N LYS A 348 -3.36 11.93 -10.16
CA LYS A 348 -3.94 12.48 -11.39
C LYS A 348 -4.38 11.39 -12.37
N ILE A 349 -3.66 10.28 -12.45
CA ILE A 349 -4.07 9.12 -13.26
C ILE A 349 -5.33 8.48 -12.66
N GLN A 350 -5.37 8.28 -11.35
CA GLN A 350 -6.56 7.76 -10.67
C GLN A 350 -7.79 8.65 -10.93
N GLN A 351 -7.62 9.98 -10.84
CA GLN A 351 -8.68 10.95 -11.14
C GLN A 351 -9.15 10.84 -12.58
N ALA A 352 -8.25 10.74 -13.56
CA ALA A 352 -8.60 10.60 -14.96
C ALA A 352 -9.35 9.28 -15.25
N LEU A 353 -8.91 8.17 -14.65
CA LEU A 353 -9.58 6.87 -14.78
C LEU A 353 -11.00 6.86 -14.21
N ALA A 354 -11.28 7.68 -13.20
CA ALA A 354 -12.61 7.82 -12.63
C ALA A 354 -13.61 8.51 -13.59
N GLN A 355 -13.12 9.26 -14.58
CA GLN A 355 -13.98 9.93 -15.57
C GLN A 355 -14.75 8.92 -16.43
N PRO A 356 -16.01 9.25 -16.82
CA PRO A 356 -16.81 8.41 -17.70
C PRO A 356 -16.10 8.10 -19.02
N GLY A 357 -16.06 6.82 -19.41
CA GLY A 357 -15.47 6.36 -20.67
C GLY A 357 -13.94 6.20 -20.66
N VAL A 358 -13.22 6.62 -19.60
CA VAL A 358 -11.76 6.52 -19.55
C VAL A 358 -11.31 5.13 -19.07
N LEU A 359 -11.93 4.59 -18.01
CA LEU A 359 -11.65 3.23 -17.54
C LEU A 359 -11.88 2.19 -18.64
N GLU A 360 -12.96 2.37 -19.40
CA GLU A 360 -13.42 1.53 -20.50
C GLU A 360 -12.47 1.49 -21.71
N ARG A 361 -11.45 2.37 -21.75
CA ARG A 361 -10.35 2.29 -22.74
C ARG A 361 -9.35 1.17 -22.43
N PHE A 362 -9.27 0.77 -21.17
CA PHE A 362 -8.25 -0.15 -20.65
C PHE A 362 -8.82 -1.49 -20.19
N VAL A 363 -10.13 -1.54 -19.94
CA VAL A 363 -10.84 -2.72 -19.42
C VAL A 363 -12.02 -3.01 -20.36
N ASP A 364 -11.89 -4.08 -21.15
CA ASP A 364 -12.88 -4.43 -22.18
C ASP A 364 -14.14 -5.08 -21.59
N ASP A 365 -14.02 -5.78 -20.44
CA ASP A 365 -15.15 -6.46 -19.81
C ASP A 365 -16.05 -5.47 -19.07
N VAL A 366 -17.30 -5.39 -19.50
CA VAL A 366 -18.31 -4.44 -18.95
C VAL A 366 -18.64 -4.77 -17.48
N GLY A 367 -18.65 -6.06 -17.11
CA GLY A 367 -18.92 -6.49 -15.74
C GLY A 367 -17.77 -6.11 -14.82
N GLU A 368 -16.53 -6.34 -15.25
CA GLU A 368 -15.33 -5.92 -14.53
C GLU A 368 -15.27 -4.40 -14.34
N CYS A 369 -15.52 -3.61 -15.39
CA CYS A 369 -15.64 -2.16 -15.29
C CYS A 369 -16.69 -1.74 -14.26
N ALA A 370 -17.86 -2.39 -14.25
CA ALA A 370 -18.93 -2.06 -13.31
C ALA A 370 -18.54 -2.36 -11.86
N GLU A 371 -17.84 -3.47 -11.58
CA GLU A 371 -17.32 -3.78 -10.25
C GLU A 371 -16.25 -2.76 -9.81
N MET A 372 -15.31 -2.42 -10.69
CA MET A 372 -14.28 -1.41 -10.40
C MET A 372 -14.88 -0.03 -10.13
N ARG A 373 -15.92 0.35 -10.88
CA ARG A 373 -16.61 1.63 -10.69
C ARG A 373 -17.31 1.75 -9.32
N LYS A 374 -17.73 0.65 -8.70
CA LYS A 374 -18.34 0.68 -7.36
C LYS A 374 -17.40 1.21 -6.29
N VAL A 375 -16.10 1.01 -6.46
CA VAL A 375 -15.09 1.37 -5.46
C VAL A 375 -14.42 2.72 -5.70
N PHE A 376 -14.71 3.41 -6.81
CA PHE A 376 -14.21 4.76 -7.01
C PHE A 376 -14.94 5.76 -6.09
N ALA A 377 -14.17 6.56 -5.36
CA ALA A 377 -14.66 7.77 -4.72
C ALA A 377 -14.87 8.88 -5.77
N GLY A 378 -15.57 9.95 -5.43
CA GLY A 378 -15.65 11.16 -6.27
C GLY A 378 -14.28 11.81 -6.41
N LEU A 379 -13.78 11.90 -7.65
CA LEU A 379 -12.47 12.47 -7.98
C LEU A 379 -12.63 13.54 -9.05
N TYR A 380 -12.12 14.75 -8.77
CA TYR A 380 -12.32 15.93 -9.60
C TYR A 380 -10.98 16.54 -10.01
N ALA A 381 -10.88 16.95 -11.28
CA ALA A 381 -9.69 17.62 -11.79
C ALA A 381 -9.57 19.04 -11.24
N MET A 382 -8.33 19.46 -10.94
CA MET A 382 -8.03 20.84 -10.55
C MET A 382 -7.38 21.63 -11.70
N ASP A 383 -7.55 21.14 -12.93
CA ASP A 383 -7.13 21.76 -14.18
C ASP A 383 -8.24 21.65 -15.25
N GLY A 384 -8.09 22.40 -16.33
CA GLY A 384 -9.07 22.39 -17.43
C GLY A 384 -10.42 22.99 -17.07
N GLU A 385 -11.45 22.62 -17.84
CA GLU A 385 -12.80 23.19 -17.71
C GLU A 385 -13.53 22.74 -16.43
N GLU A 386 -13.17 21.58 -15.87
CA GLU A 386 -13.80 21.01 -14.67
C GLU A 386 -13.33 21.65 -13.37
N ALA A 387 -12.16 22.30 -13.37
CA ALA A 387 -11.54 22.85 -12.17
C ALA A 387 -12.43 23.89 -11.46
N MET A 388 -13.15 24.74 -12.19
CA MET A 388 -14.05 25.72 -11.59
C MET A 388 -15.20 25.07 -10.80
N GLU A 389 -15.75 23.96 -11.32
CA GLU A 389 -16.81 23.24 -10.60
C GLU A 389 -16.24 22.52 -9.38
N ALA A 390 -15.03 21.92 -9.49
CA ALA A 390 -14.31 21.32 -8.36
C ALA A 390 -14.04 22.33 -7.25
N VAL A 391 -13.55 23.53 -7.60
CA VAL A 391 -13.33 24.63 -6.64
C VAL A 391 -14.63 25.03 -5.94
N LYS A 392 -15.72 25.18 -6.69
CA LYS A 392 -17.03 25.51 -6.14
C LYS A 392 -17.52 24.45 -5.17
N LEU A 393 -17.47 23.16 -5.55
CA LEU A 393 -17.83 22.03 -4.68
C LEU A 393 -17.05 22.05 -3.35
N GLY A 394 -15.73 22.23 -3.42
CA GLY A 394 -14.87 22.27 -2.25
C GLY A 394 -15.14 23.49 -1.35
N LEU A 395 -15.43 24.66 -1.92
CA LEU A 395 -15.75 25.87 -1.15
C LEU A 395 -17.15 25.82 -0.52
N GLU A 396 -18.14 25.22 -1.20
CA GLU A 396 -19.52 25.09 -0.70
C GLU A 396 -19.62 24.07 0.45
N ASN A 397 -18.81 23.02 0.40
CA ASN A 397 -18.84 21.95 1.43
C ASN A 397 -17.43 21.40 1.76
N PRO A 398 -16.56 22.19 2.41
CA PRO A 398 -15.16 21.83 2.64
C PRO A 398 -14.99 20.59 3.53
N GLY A 399 -15.98 20.25 4.36
CA GLY A 399 -15.98 19.05 5.17
C GLY A 399 -16.15 17.74 4.38
N ALA A 400 -16.70 17.82 3.15
CA ALA A 400 -16.96 16.67 2.29
C ALA A 400 -15.80 16.34 1.33
N TYR A 401 -14.75 17.15 1.30
CA TYR A 401 -13.65 17.00 0.34
C TYR A 401 -12.27 17.08 1.00
N VAL A 402 -11.27 16.58 0.29
CA VAL A 402 -9.84 16.69 0.58
C VAL A 402 -9.10 17.07 -0.70
N LEU A 403 -8.14 17.98 -0.61
CA LEU A 403 -7.27 18.36 -1.73
C LEU A 403 -5.95 17.60 -1.59
N LYS A 404 -5.64 16.73 -2.57
CA LYS A 404 -4.49 15.82 -2.54
C LYS A 404 -3.44 16.22 -3.57
N PRO A 405 -2.17 16.48 -3.17
CA PRO A 405 -1.06 16.65 -4.11
C PRO A 405 -0.58 15.31 -4.67
N GLN A 406 0.29 15.35 -5.67
CA GLN A 406 0.96 14.16 -6.22
C GLN A 406 2.09 13.73 -5.28
N ARG A 407 1.75 13.17 -4.14
CA ARG A 407 2.68 12.70 -3.09
C ARG A 407 2.20 11.38 -2.52
N GLU A 408 3.17 10.54 -2.22
CA GLU A 408 2.99 9.30 -1.47
C GLU A 408 3.43 9.49 -0.03
N GLY A 409 3.02 8.59 0.87
CA GLY A 409 3.50 8.52 2.25
C GLY A 409 2.66 9.25 3.29
N GLY A 410 1.56 9.92 2.92
CA GLY A 410 0.68 10.66 3.84
C GLY A 410 1.26 12.00 4.31
N GLY A 411 0.48 12.78 5.09
CA GLY A 411 0.93 14.03 5.68
C GLY A 411 0.98 15.24 4.74
N ASN A 412 0.39 15.13 3.54
CA ASN A 412 0.46 16.18 2.52
C ASN A 412 -0.92 16.66 2.05
N ASN A 413 -1.99 16.10 2.58
CA ASN A 413 -3.34 16.43 2.16
C ASN A 413 -3.84 17.70 2.86
N LEU A 414 -4.68 18.48 2.18
CA LEU A 414 -5.26 19.69 2.75
C LEU A 414 -6.73 19.44 3.07
N TYR A 415 -7.12 19.76 4.31
CA TYR A 415 -8.47 19.57 4.85
C TYR A 415 -9.02 20.87 5.39
N GLY A 416 -10.35 20.98 5.54
CA GLY A 416 -11.03 22.08 6.24
C GLY A 416 -10.55 23.46 5.80
N ASP A 417 -10.02 24.24 6.74
CA ASP A 417 -9.56 25.62 6.47
C ASP A 417 -8.38 25.68 5.49
N GLU A 418 -7.44 24.71 5.55
CA GLU A 418 -6.31 24.66 4.62
C GLU A 418 -6.77 24.39 3.18
N LEU A 419 -7.76 23.51 2.99
CA LEU A 419 -8.39 23.27 1.71
C LEU A 419 -9.08 24.54 1.20
N VAL A 420 -9.86 25.21 2.05
CA VAL A 420 -10.57 26.45 1.69
C VAL A 420 -9.59 27.54 1.28
N ASP A 421 -8.49 27.72 2.04
CA ASP A 421 -7.49 28.74 1.74
C ASP A 421 -6.76 28.43 0.42
N ALA A 422 -6.43 27.16 0.15
CA ALA A 422 -5.86 26.75 -1.14
C ALA A 422 -6.83 27.03 -2.30
N LEU A 423 -8.11 26.62 -2.16
CA LEU A 423 -9.11 26.82 -3.22
C LEU A 423 -9.42 28.28 -3.52
N LYS A 424 -9.34 29.16 -2.52
CA LYS A 424 -9.51 30.64 -2.73
C LYS A 424 -8.39 31.27 -3.55
N THR A 425 -7.22 30.62 -3.63
CA THR A 425 -6.11 31.10 -4.48
C THR A 425 -6.29 30.75 -5.94
N TYR A 426 -7.22 29.84 -6.29
CA TYR A 426 -7.39 29.35 -7.65
C TYR A 426 -7.65 30.50 -8.64
N ASP A 427 -6.85 30.54 -9.70
CA ASP A 427 -7.02 31.46 -10.83
C ASP A 427 -7.09 30.64 -12.14
N PRO A 428 -8.23 30.62 -12.83
CA PRO A 428 -8.37 29.88 -14.09
C PRO A 428 -7.46 30.40 -15.21
N ALA A 429 -6.87 31.59 -15.06
CA ALA A 429 -5.92 32.16 -16.00
C ALA A 429 -4.45 31.89 -15.64
N ALA A 430 -4.18 31.33 -14.46
CA ALA A 430 -2.83 30.99 -14.04
C ALA A 430 -2.21 29.95 -14.97
N LEU A 431 -0.94 30.17 -15.35
CA LEU A 431 -0.16 29.18 -16.07
C LEU A 431 0.38 28.12 -15.09
N PRO A 432 0.67 26.89 -15.57
CA PRO A 432 1.22 25.84 -14.73
C PRO A 432 2.45 26.31 -13.95
N GLY A 433 2.40 26.19 -12.61
CA GLY A 433 3.45 26.60 -11.67
C GLY A 433 3.38 28.06 -11.20
N GLU A 434 2.42 28.86 -11.69
CA GLU A 434 2.18 30.22 -11.20
C GLU A 434 1.25 30.23 -9.98
N PRO A 435 1.26 31.33 -9.17
CA PRO A 435 0.29 31.48 -8.10
C PRO A 435 -1.15 31.36 -8.61
N GLY A 436 -1.94 30.50 -7.98
CA GLY A 436 -3.31 30.21 -8.39
C GLY A 436 -3.49 28.96 -9.24
N ASP A 437 -2.39 28.36 -9.74
CA ASP A 437 -2.42 27.07 -10.39
C ASP A 437 -2.56 25.92 -9.38
N LEU A 438 -3.60 25.10 -9.52
CA LEU A 438 -3.83 23.92 -8.69
C LEU A 438 -3.73 22.59 -9.48
N SER A 439 -3.15 22.62 -10.69
CA SER A 439 -3.06 21.44 -11.58
C SER A 439 -2.22 20.29 -11.01
N ALA A 440 -1.37 20.56 -9.99
CA ALA A 440 -0.66 19.53 -9.23
C ALA A 440 -1.55 18.79 -8.21
N TYR A 441 -2.80 19.20 -8.04
CA TYR A 441 -3.72 18.61 -7.07
C TYR A 441 -4.87 17.89 -7.76
N ILE A 442 -5.55 17.04 -6.98
CA ILE A 442 -6.89 16.55 -7.26
C ILE A 442 -7.79 16.89 -6.07
N LEU A 443 -9.06 17.20 -6.32
CA LEU A 443 -10.08 17.26 -5.27
C LEU A 443 -10.73 15.88 -5.17
N MET A 444 -10.76 15.31 -3.97
CA MET A 444 -11.34 13.99 -3.72
C MET A 444 -12.47 14.10 -2.69
N GLN A 445 -13.56 13.38 -2.91
CA GLN A 445 -14.57 13.13 -1.89
C GLN A 445 -13.94 12.51 -0.63
N ARG A 446 -14.26 13.04 0.55
CA ARG A 446 -13.90 12.39 1.81
C ARG A 446 -14.71 11.12 2.00
N ILE A 447 -14.04 10.11 2.52
CA ILE A 447 -14.64 8.84 2.90
C ILE A 447 -14.88 8.90 4.41
N PHE A 448 -16.06 8.46 4.85
CA PHE A 448 -16.47 8.52 6.25
C PHE A 448 -16.62 7.11 6.83
N PRO A 449 -15.53 6.49 7.30
CA PRO A 449 -15.58 5.14 7.85
C PRO A 449 -16.23 5.14 9.25
N PRO A 450 -16.86 4.01 9.64
CA PRO A 450 -17.34 3.82 10.99
C PRO A 450 -16.17 3.84 11.99
N SER A 451 -16.43 4.34 13.19
CA SER A 451 -15.44 4.31 14.28
C SER A 451 -15.58 3.08 15.14
N HIS A 452 -14.43 2.58 15.63
CA HIS A 452 -14.36 1.43 16.53
C HIS A 452 -13.51 1.77 17.76
N SER A 453 -13.89 1.21 18.92
CA SER A 453 -13.08 1.32 20.13
C SER A 453 -11.97 0.27 20.12
N THR A 454 -10.72 0.69 19.90
CA THR A 454 -9.57 -0.20 19.71
C THR A 454 -8.54 -0.04 20.82
N LEU A 455 -7.97 -1.17 21.27
CA LEU A 455 -6.83 -1.22 22.19
C LEU A 455 -5.53 -1.13 21.37
N CYS A 456 -4.95 0.07 21.31
CA CYS A 456 -3.72 0.35 20.58
C CYS A 456 -2.50 0.16 21.47
N LEU A 457 -1.52 -0.62 21.00
CA LEU A 457 -0.28 -0.95 21.71
C LEU A 457 0.91 -0.29 21.00
N ARG A 458 1.61 0.60 21.71
CA ARG A 458 2.78 1.35 21.21
C ARG A 458 3.84 1.45 22.29
N GLY A 459 5.07 1.03 22.00
CA GLY A 459 6.19 1.11 22.96
C GLY A 459 5.92 0.43 24.30
N GLY A 460 5.14 -0.65 24.32
CA GLY A 460 4.72 -1.36 25.54
C GLY A 460 3.49 -0.74 26.24
N GLU A 461 3.07 0.46 25.84
CA GLU A 461 1.92 1.14 26.42
C GLU A 461 0.64 0.83 25.67
N LEU A 462 -0.43 0.53 26.40
CA LEU A 462 -1.76 0.21 25.87
C LEU A 462 -2.71 1.39 26.09
N VAL A 463 -3.31 1.87 25.00
CA VAL A 463 -4.27 2.97 25.03
C VAL A 463 -5.54 2.57 24.27
N ARG A 464 -6.70 2.77 24.89
CA ARG A 464 -8.00 2.61 24.22
C ARG A 464 -8.36 3.90 23.50
N LEU A 465 -8.62 3.81 22.20
CA LEU A 465 -8.94 4.96 21.34
C LEU A 465 -10.16 4.65 20.48
N GLU A 466 -10.95 5.69 20.16
CA GLU A 466 -11.86 5.65 19.02
C GLU A 466 -11.02 5.76 17.74
N THR A 467 -11.21 4.82 16.84
CA THR A 467 -10.32 4.65 15.68
C THR A 467 -11.10 4.47 14.39
N LEU A 468 -10.42 4.77 13.27
CA LEU A 468 -10.85 4.54 11.90
C LEU A 468 -9.87 3.59 11.23
N SER A 469 -10.38 2.66 10.40
CA SER A 469 -9.58 1.66 9.73
C SER A 469 -9.50 1.90 8.21
N GLU A 470 -8.34 1.61 7.64
CA GLU A 470 -8.06 1.64 6.21
C GLU A 470 -7.53 0.27 5.79
N LEU A 471 -8.20 -0.35 4.82
CA LEU A 471 -7.85 -1.65 4.27
C LEU A 471 -6.98 -1.49 3.03
N GLY A 472 -5.74 -2.00 3.07
CA GLY A 472 -4.90 -2.17 1.90
C GLY A 472 -4.97 -3.61 1.38
N VAL A 473 -5.18 -3.79 0.09
CA VAL A 473 -5.15 -5.10 -0.57
C VAL A 473 -3.91 -5.18 -1.44
N TYR A 474 -3.05 -6.15 -1.16
CA TYR A 474 -1.83 -6.39 -1.94
C TYR A 474 -2.10 -7.24 -3.16
N GLY A 475 -1.40 -6.92 -4.26
CA GLY A 475 -1.36 -7.69 -5.48
C GLY A 475 0.07 -7.98 -5.95
N GLY A 476 0.30 -9.21 -6.44
CA GLY A 476 1.51 -9.59 -7.16
C GLY A 476 1.24 -9.67 -8.65
N TYR A 477 2.04 -8.95 -9.45
CA TYR A 477 1.86 -8.86 -10.90
C TYR A 477 3.16 -9.09 -11.65
N LEU A 478 3.12 -9.90 -12.71
CA LEU A 478 4.21 -10.07 -13.66
C LEU A 478 3.67 -10.24 -15.07
N ARG A 479 4.11 -9.38 -15.99
CA ARG A 479 3.94 -9.54 -17.44
C ARG A 479 5.29 -9.81 -18.09
N VAL A 480 5.32 -10.72 -19.04
CA VAL A 480 6.48 -11.04 -19.88
C VAL A 480 6.09 -10.95 -21.36
N GLY A 481 6.63 -10.00 -22.09
CA GLY A 481 6.14 -9.66 -23.42
C GLY A 481 4.67 -9.20 -23.35
N ASP A 482 3.80 -9.87 -24.07
CA ASP A 482 2.34 -9.61 -24.06
C ASP A 482 1.57 -10.52 -23.09
N ALA A 483 2.25 -11.48 -22.45
CA ALA A 483 1.60 -12.44 -21.58
C ALA A 483 1.64 -12.00 -20.11
N VAL A 484 0.48 -11.88 -19.48
CA VAL A 484 0.36 -11.79 -18.02
C VAL A 484 0.59 -13.18 -17.44
N VAL A 485 1.70 -13.39 -16.73
CA VAL A 485 2.09 -14.69 -16.17
C VAL A 485 1.78 -14.79 -14.67
N MET A 486 1.52 -13.68 -14.01
CA MET A 486 1.06 -13.60 -12.63
C MET A 486 0.16 -12.36 -12.46
N ASN A 487 -1.00 -12.54 -11.87
CA ASN A 487 -1.88 -11.46 -11.40
C ASN A 487 -2.72 -12.02 -10.25
N GLU A 488 -2.22 -11.89 -9.03
CA GLU A 488 -2.75 -12.59 -7.87
C GLU A 488 -3.03 -11.65 -6.71
N VAL A 489 -4.11 -11.92 -5.99
CA VAL A 489 -4.36 -11.27 -4.69
C VAL A 489 -3.33 -11.77 -3.68
N GLY A 490 -2.59 -10.83 -3.10
CA GLY A 490 -1.44 -11.14 -2.26
C GLY A 490 -1.73 -11.20 -0.75
N GLY A 491 -2.89 -10.74 -0.33
CA GLY A 491 -3.21 -10.57 1.09
C GLY A 491 -3.60 -9.13 1.41
N HIS A 492 -3.59 -8.77 2.69
CA HIS A 492 -4.14 -7.49 3.14
C HIS A 492 -3.29 -6.80 4.21
N LEU A 493 -3.54 -5.53 4.40
CA LEU A 493 -3.06 -4.69 5.49
C LEU A 493 -4.28 -3.95 6.06
N LEU A 494 -4.51 -4.04 7.35
CA LEU A 494 -5.41 -3.11 8.02
C LEU A 494 -4.56 -2.11 8.82
N ARG A 495 -4.80 -0.81 8.57
CA ARG A 495 -4.18 0.30 9.31
C ARG A 495 -5.27 0.99 10.11
N THR A 496 -5.08 1.05 11.42
CA THR A 496 -6.07 1.62 12.34
C THR A 496 -5.48 2.85 13.01
N LYS A 497 -6.13 4.01 12.85
CA LYS A 497 -5.68 5.31 13.36
C LYS A 497 -6.71 5.93 14.29
N ALA A 498 -6.28 6.82 15.20
CA ALA A 498 -7.21 7.58 16.03
C ALA A 498 -8.19 8.39 15.15
N ALA A 499 -9.48 8.37 15.50
CA ALA A 499 -10.53 9.09 14.77
C ALA A 499 -10.32 10.61 14.75
N THR A 500 -9.52 11.15 15.67
CA THR A 500 -9.12 12.57 15.73
C THR A 500 -7.96 12.92 14.80
N SER A 501 -7.35 11.94 14.11
CA SER A 501 -6.25 12.16 13.16
C SER A 501 -6.75 12.14 11.73
N ASP A 502 -6.59 13.23 11.00
CA ASP A 502 -6.89 13.26 9.57
C ASP A 502 -5.87 12.45 8.76
N GLU A 503 -4.64 12.31 9.25
CA GLU A 503 -3.56 11.60 8.57
C GLU A 503 -3.47 10.12 8.98
N GLY A 504 -3.07 9.27 8.00
CA GLY A 504 -2.78 7.85 8.18
C GLY A 504 -1.31 7.54 7.93
N GLY A 505 -0.80 6.48 8.51
CA GLY A 505 0.54 5.99 8.27
C GLY A 505 1.18 5.40 9.52
N VAL A 506 1.52 4.10 9.46
CA VAL A 506 2.16 3.39 10.58
C VAL A 506 3.61 3.86 10.76
N ALA A 507 4.34 4.03 9.66
CA ALA A 507 5.73 4.49 9.70
C ALA A 507 5.86 5.93 10.23
N ALA A 508 4.89 6.80 9.93
CA ALA A 508 4.81 8.17 10.42
C ALA A 508 4.30 8.25 11.88
N GLY A 509 3.83 7.15 12.47
CA GLY A 509 3.38 7.09 13.85
C GLY A 509 1.90 7.46 14.08
N TYR A 510 1.13 7.69 13.02
CA TYR A 510 -0.31 8.03 13.13
C TYR A 510 -1.21 6.81 13.29
N ALA A 511 -0.84 5.65 12.74
CA ALA A 511 -1.62 4.43 12.76
C ALA A 511 -0.90 3.27 13.46
N VAL A 512 -1.64 2.20 13.73
CA VAL A 512 -1.13 0.90 14.17
C VAL A 512 -1.44 -0.16 13.12
N LEU A 513 -0.65 -1.24 13.09
CA LEU A 513 -0.96 -2.45 12.34
C LEU A 513 -2.12 -3.19 13.00
N ASP A 514 -3.01 -3.71 12.18
CA ASP A 514 -4.21 -4.39 12.62
C ASP A 514 -4.53 -5.57 11.70
N SER A 515 -5.55 -6.36 12.02
CA SER A 515 -6.15 -7.35 11.14
C SER A 515 -7.68 -7.26 11.19
N PRO A 516 -8.38 -7.55 10.08
CA PRO A 516 -9.83 -7.51 10.06
C PRO A 516 -10.41 -8.72 10.81
N LEU A 517 -11.41 -8.46 11.63
CA LEU A 517 -12.36 -9.44 12.18
C LEU A 517 -13.59 -9.38 11.29
N LEU A 518 -13.79 -10.39 10.44
CA LEU A 518 -14.88 -10.41 9.47
C LEU A 518 -16.21 -10.83 10.13
N TYR A 519 -17.25 -10.05 9.85
CA TYR A 519 -18.63 -10.33 10.28
C TYR A 519 -19.58 -10.20 9.11
#